data_334f36f3e72a1efbe01833b445902ee6
#
_entry.id   334f36f3e72a1efbe01833b445902ee6
#
_cell.length_a   1.000
_cell.length_b   1.000
_cell.length_c   1.000
_cell.angle_alpha   90.00
_cell.angle_beta   90.00
_cell.angle_gamma   90.00
#
_symmetry.space_group_name_H-M   'P 1'
#
loop_
_entity.id
_entity.type
_entity.pdbx_description
1 polymer ?
#
loop_
_entity_poly.entity_id
_entity_poly.type
_entity_poly.pdbx_seq_one_letter_code
_entity_poly.pdbx_strand_id
1 'polypeptide(L)'
;MGEQKFALKPVAYACEEALVTTGGRGDEEDMRVSTPGGVFQVRWDERGGATAMGQLPFFAEYLFATGLFADWIVGCPLSYVSPNAPKLTDVLGTWMLSILDGHNRSAHVGVLRGDGVAPSILGMKKIIGDDSLRRALSGTAPAPDKKHTAQERAAQEAQVERSTTWMQSNLMHSVAEALKTPWVLDCDTTIKPLYGHQAGAEVGYNPHKPGRPSHAIHTYWISNLRLVLDAQLETGKRHSPSYSRPGLVALIEGLAPECRPQLVRGDIAFGSEGEMAALETLEQAYLFKLRRSPGVMKLINHQFNLDEWRDVGQGWAGREDTLRLMGWSKARRVIVIRRARKIDLEGGNKAAVKKTRQEEQCPETSRVGIARRKRGDQELGVRRAGVRHAVQA
;
A
#
# COMPACT_ATOMS: atom_id res chain seq x y z
N MET A 1 -1.48 18.38 -28.96
CA MET A 1 -1.82 17.57 -27.80
C MET A 1 -1.12 18.22 -26.62
N GLY A 2 -1.89 18.92 -25.78
CA GLY A 2 -1.33 19.78 -24.74
C GLY A 2 -1.00 18.99 -23.46
N GLU A 3 0.21 19.16 -22.98
CA GLU A 3 0.64 18.70 -21.67
C GLU A 3 -0.17 19.42 -20.59
N GLN A 4 -1.09 18.72 -19.94
CA GLN A 4 -1.66 19.20 -18.68
C GLN A 4 -0.64 18.92 -17.57
N LYS A 5 0.20 19.91 -17.28
CA LYS A 5 0.99 19.96 -16.05
C LYS A 5 0.02 20.15 -14.89
N PHE A 6 -0.11 19.12 -14.04
CA PHE A 6 -0.79 19.23 -12.76
C PHE A 6 0.02 20.15 -11.84
N ALA A 7 -0.33 21.41 -11.82
CA ALA A 7 0.16 22.35 -10.82
C ALA A 7 -0.65 22.15 -9.54
N LEU A 8 -0.04 21.51 -8.53
CA LEU A 8 -0.57 21.48 -7.17
C LEU A 8 -0.66 22.93 -6.67
N LYS A 9 -1.86 23.43 -6.44
CA LYS A 9 -2.06 24.71 -5.74
C LYS A 9 -1.62 24.52 -4.29
N PRO A 10 -0.73 25.37 -3.76
CA PRO A 10 -0.40 25.31 -2.33
C PRO A 10 -1.66 25.70 -1.54
N VAL A 11 -2.16 24.76 -0.73
CA VAL A 11 -3.16 25.05 0.29
C VAL A 11 -2.41 25.79 1.40
N ALA A 12 -2.71 27.08 1.55
CA ALA A 12 -2.23 27.85 2.68
C ALA A 12 -2.96 27.34 3.94
N TYR A 13 -2.25 26.62 4.78
CA TYR A 13 -2.71 26.27 6.11
C TYR A 13 -2.69 27.53 6.98
N ALA A 14 -3.84 28.11 7.25
CA ALA A 14 -4.01 28.97 8.41
C ALA A 14 -4.08 28.06 9.64
N CYS A 15 -2.93 27.69 10.18
CA CYS A 15 -2.82 27.21 11.55
C CYS A 15 -3.03 28.40 12.46
N GLU A 16 -4.26 28.72 12.83
CA GLU A 16 -4.52 29.35 14.12
C GLU A 16 -4.20 28.29 15.17
N GLU A 17 -3.28 28.65 16.06
CA GLU A 17 -2.80 27.81 17.15
C GLU A 17 -3.98 27.25 17.95
N ALA A 18 -4.24 25.96 17.80
CA ALA A 18 -5.05 25.22 18.75
C ALA A 18 -4.24 25.13 20.05
N LEU A 19 -4.49 26.06 20.95
CA LEU A 19 -4.02 26.00 22.34
C LEU A 19 -4.58 24.72 22.97
N VAL A 20 -3.75 23.69 23.08
CA VAL A 20 -3.99 22.58 23.99
C VAL A 20 -3.72 23.10 25.40
N THR A 21 -4.74 23.60 26.07
CA THR A 21 -4.66 23.87 27.49
C THR A 21 -4.80 22.56 28.27
N THR A 22 -3.69 22.07 28.81
CA THR A 22 -3.72 21.03 29.85
C THR A 22 -4.23 21.67 31.17
N GLY A 23 -5.53 21.66 31.39
CA GLY A 23 -6.18 22.10 32.60
C GLY A 23 -6.39 20.95 33.58
N GLY A 24 -6.16 21.21 34.85
CA GLY A 24 -6.27 20.26 35.95
C GLY A 24 -7.73 19.82 36.24
N ARG A 25 -7.84 18.76 37.02
CA ARG A 25 -9.11 18.19 37.54
C ARG A 25 -10.04 19.27 38.12
N GLY A 26 -11.06 19.60 37.38
CA GLY A 26 -12.14 20.50 37.78
C GLY A 26 -12.85 20.96 36.50
N ASP A 27 -14.07 20.49 36.29
CA ASP A 27 -14.99 20.73 35.18
C ASP A 27 -14.48 20.17 33.85
N GLU A 28 -15.11 19.09 33.40
CA GLU A 28 -14.83 18.45 32.08
C GLU A 28 -15.05 19.50 30.98
N GLU A 29 -13.96 20.07 30.47
CA GLU A 29 -14.01 20.97 29.32
C GLU A 29 -14.48 20.17 28.08
N ASP A 30 -15.63 20.57 27.56
CA ASP A 30 -16.17 20.05 26.33
C ASP A 30 -15.17 20.24 25.20
N MET A 31 -14.65 19.15 24.59
CA MET A 31 -13.79 19.22 23.44
C MET A 31 -14.62 19.61 22.20
N ARG A 32 -14.19 20.64 21.47
CA ARG A 32 -14.82 21.07 20.23
C ARG A 32 -14.05 20.51 19.02
N VAL A 33 -14.78 19.89 18.09
CA VAL A 33 -14.22 19.24 16.89
C VAL A 33 -14.92 19.80 15.66
N SER A 34 -14.16 20.34 14.71
CA SER A 34 -14.68 20.80 13.42
C SER A 34 -14.71 19.64 12.43
N THR A 35 -15.86 19.45 11.79
CA THR A 35 -16.08 18.34 10.87
C THR A 35 -16.80 18.83 9.61
N PRO A 36 -16.88 18.02 8.54
CA PRO A 36 -17.70 18.34 7.36
C PRO A 36 -19.18 18.58 7.66
N GLY A 37 -19.68 18.05 8.78
CA GLY A 37 -21.06 18.24 9.24
C GLY A 37 -21.26 19.45 10.16
N GLY A 38 -20.21 20.18 10.51
CA GLY A 38 -20.23 21.33 11.44
C GLY A 38 -19.35 21.12 12.66
N VAL A 39 -19.54 21.98 13.68
CA VAL A 39 -18.80 21.89 14.95
C VAL A 39 -19.56 20.98 15.90
N PHE A 40 -18.87 19.96 16.41
CA PHE A 40 -19.40 19.02 17.40
C PHE A 40 -18.71 19.25 18.74
N GLN A 41 -19.48 19.12 19.81
CA GLN A 41 -18.96 19.03 21.18
C GLN A 41 -18.79 17.55 21.52
N VAL A 42 -17.58 17.14 21.89
CA VAL A 42 -17.30 15.80 22.40
C VAL A 42 -17.35 15.89 23.93
N ARG A 43 -18.31 15.22 24.53
CA ARG A 43 -18.47 15.12 25.97
C ARG A 43 -18.43 13.64 26.36
N TRP A 44 -17.67 13.33 27.37
CA TRP A 44 -17.70 12.00 27.99
C TRP A 44 -18.94 11.93 28.92
N ASP A 45 -19.85 11.02 28.59
CA ASP A 45 -21.03 10.77 29.39
C ASP A 45 -21.05 9.30 29.87
N GLU A 46 -20.92 9.09 31.14
CA GLU A 46 -20.98 7.76 31.74
C GLU A 46 -22.38 7.09 31.61
N ARG A 47 -23.41 7.87 31.26
CA ARG A 47 -24.79 7.41 31.09
C ARG A 47 -25.27 7.34 29.66
N GLY A 48 -24.51 7.90 28.74
CA GLY A 48 -24.83 7.97 27.33
C GLY A 48 -24.51 6.65 26.60
N GLY A 49 -25.29 6.31 25.58
CA GLY A 49 -24.93 5.27 24.65
C GLY A 49 -23.71 5.68 23.86
N ALA A 50 -22.59 4.96 23.99
CA ALA A 50 -21.40 5.20 23.21
C ALA A 50 -21.63 4.77 21.75
N THR A 51 -21.19 5.60 20.79
CA THR A 51 -21.05 5.11 19.41
C THR A 51 -19.94 4.07 19.36
N ALA A 52 -20.09 3.03 18.54
CA ALA A 52 -19.04 2.04 18.32
C ALA A 52 -17.77 2.67 17.73
N MET A 53 -17.87 3.89 17.18
CA MET A 53 -16.78 4.64 16.52
C MET A 53 -16.35 5.87 17.35
N GLY A 54 -16.04 5.68 18.64
CA GLY A 54 -15.70 6.78 19.56
C GLY A 54 -14.53 7.68 19.10
N GLN A 55 -13.66 7.23 18.25
CA GLN A 55 -12.56 8.03 17.68
C GLN A 55 -12.93 8.74 16.35
N LEU A 56 -14.12 8.51 15.81
CA LEU A 56 -14.54 9.08 14.53
C LEU A 56 -14.51 10.63 14.51
N PRO A 57 -14.87 11.36 15.57
CA PRO A 57 -14.80 12.83 15.57
C PRO A 57 -13.40 13.36 15.23
N PHE A 58 -12.35 12.77 15.79
CA PHE A 58 -10.95 13.18 15.53
C PHE A 58 -10.55 12.91 14.08
N PHE A 59 -10.96 11.77 13.52
CA PHE A 59 -10.72 11.47 12.13
C PHE A 59 -11.51 12.39 11.19
N ALA A 60 -12.75 12.71 11.55
CA ALA A 60 -13.58 13.66 10.79
C ALA A 60 -12.99 15.08 10.81
N GLU A 61 -12.41 15.50 11.94
CA GLU A 61 -11.67 16.77 12.03
C GLU A 61 -10.45 16.79 11.09
N TYR A 62 -9.69 15.72 11.09
CA TYR A 62 -8.59 15.55 10.11
C TYR A 62 -9.08 15.68 8.67
N LEU A 63 -10.17 15.00 8.32
CA LEU A 63 -10.76 15.08 6.98
C LEU A 63 -11.24 16.51 6.64
N PHE A 64 -11.79 17.21 7.64
CA PHE A 64 -12.24 18.60 7.48
C PHE A 64 -11.04 19.56 7.29
N ALA A 65 -10.05 19.48 8.17
CA ALA A 65 -8.87 20.34 8.15
C ALA A 65 -8.04 20.17 6.87
N THR A 66 -7.98 18.95 6.32
CA THR A 66 -7.25 18.65 5.09
C THR A 66 -8.08 18.83 3.81
N GLY A 67 -9.40 18.99 3.91
CA GLY A 67 -10.30 19.02 2.75
C GLY A 67 -10.49 17.69 2.03
N LEU A 68 -9.80 16.62 2.44
CA LEU A 68 -9.74 15.34 1.71
C LEU A 68 -11.12 14.74 1.42
N PHE A 69 -12.07 14.83 2.36
CA PHE A 69 -13.40 14.27 2.16
C PHE A 69 -14.23 15.10 1.18
N ALA A 70 -14.10 16.42 1.23
CA ALA A 70 -14.80 17.34 0.32
C ALA A 70 -14.29 17.17 -1.12
N ASP A 71 -12.99 17.13 -1.31
CA ASP A 71 -12.35 16.93 -2.62
C ASP A 71 -12.70 15.56 -3.22
N TRP A 72 -12.74 14.52 -2.39
CA TRP A 72 -13.13 13.18 -2.80
C TRP A 72 -14.57 13.13 -3.30
N ILE A 73 -15.50 13.85 -2.65
CA ILE A 73 -16.91 13.96 -3.07
C ILE A 73 -17.02 14.75 -4.38
N VAL A 74 -16.38 15.92 -4.46
CA VAL A 74 -16.47 16.82 -5.63
C VAL A 74 -15.91 16.13 -6.89
N GLY A 75 -14.82 15.42 -6.77
CA GLY A 75 -14.19 14.72 -7.89
C GLY A 75 -14.88 13.42 -8.30
N CYS A 76 -15.87 12.92 -7.54
CA CYS A 76 -16.50 11.63 -7.77
C CYS A 76 -17.19 11.56 -9.14
N PRO A 77 -16.84 10.59 -10.01
CA PRO A 77 -17.39 10.49 -11.37
C PRO A 77 -18.78 9.84 -11.44
N LEU A 78 -19.40 9.57 -10.29
CA LEU A 78 -20.77 9.06 -10.23
C LEU A 78 -21.75 10.20 -10.45
N SER A 79 -22.74 9.96 -11.31
CA SER A 79 -23.86 10.86 -11.55
C SER A 79 -25.18 10.11 -11.47
N TYR A 80 -26.21 10.75 -10.95
CA TYR A 80 -27.53 10.18 -10.81
C TYR A 80 -28.56 11.09 -11.50
N VAL A 81 -29.42 10.48 -12.27
CA VAL A 81 -30.52 11.18 -12.99
C VAL A 81 -31.80 11.23 -12.12
N SER A 82 -31.98 10.24 -11.26
CA SER A 82 -33.19 10.13 -10.43
C SER A 82 -33.20 11.16 -9.30
N PRO A 83 -34.30 11.91 -9.11
CA PRO A 83 -34.45 12.83 -7.98
C PRO A 83 -34.42 12.13 -6.60
N ASN A 84 -34.70 10.83 -6.57
CA ASN A 84 -34.67 10.00 -5.38
C ASN A 84 -33.31 9.34 -5.12
N ALA A 85 -32.31 9.63 -5.94
CA ALA A 85 -30.97 9.08 -5.75
C ALA A 85 -30.35 9.58 -4.44
N PRO A 86 -29.53 8.75 -3.78
CA PRO A 86 -28.81 9.19 -2.59
C PRO A 86 -27.79 10.28 -2.98
N LYS A 87 -27.52 11.20 -2.07
CA LYS A 87 -26.45 12.19 -2.27
C LYS A 87 -25.10 11.48 -2.29
N LEU A 88 -24.15 12.01 -3.08
CA LEU A 88 -22.77 11.48 -3.11
C LEU A 88 -22.14 11.46 -1.72
N THR A 89 -22.40 12.47 -0.89
CA THR A 89 -21.96 12.51 0.51
C THR A 89 -22.43 11.29 1.29
N ASP A 90 -23.73 10.90 1.15
CA ASP A 90 -24.28 9.73 1.81
C ASP A 90 -23.66 8.43 1.29
N VAL A 91 -23.39 8.34 -0.04
CA VAL A 91 -22.79 7.18 -0.67
C VAL A 91 -21.34 6.98 -0.20
N LEU A 92 -20.52 8.02 -0.38
CA LEU A 92 -19.10 7.96 -0.09
C LEU A 92 -18.84 7.93 1.42
N GLY A 93 -19.63 8.67 2.21
CA GLY A 93 -19.57 8.62 3.66
C GLY A 93 -19.95 7.24 4.21
N THR A 94 -21.00 6.59 3.67
CA THR A 94 -21.33 5.21 4.06
C THR A 94 -20.20 4.25 3.72
N TRP A 95 -19.58 4.40 2.55
CA TRP A 95 -18.44 3.57 2.16
C TRP A 95 -17.24 3.78 3.08
N MET A 96 -16.90 5.03 3.37
CA MET A 96 -15.82 5.39 4.29
C MET A 96 -16.04 4.82 5.69
N LEU A 97 -17.22 5.03 6.28
CA LEU A 97 -17.58 4.48 7.60
C LEU A 97 -17.49 2.95 7.62
N SER A 98 -17.94 2.29 6.55
CA SER A 98 -17.86 0.83 6.42
C SER A 98 -16.40 0.33 6.39
N ILE A 99 -15.49 1.06 5.76
CA ILE A 99 -14.05 0.74 5.73
C ILE A 99 -13.43 0.95 7.12
N LEU A 100 -13.74 2.06 7.78
CA LEU A 100 -13.22 2.41 9.10
C LEU A 100 -13.65 1.41 10.18
N ASP A 101 -14.86 0.87 10.05
CA ASP A 101 -15.39 -0.18 10.94
C ASP A 101 -14.87 -1.60 10.59
N GLY A 102 -13.97 -1.71 9.62
CA GLY A 102 -13.37 -2.98 9.21
C GLY A 102 -14.31 -3.92 8.46
N HIS A 103 -15.40 -3.42 7.92
CA HIS A 103 -16.36 -4.22 7.17
C HIS A 103 -15.72 -4.78 5.89
N ASN A 104 -15.91 -6.07 5.65
CA ASN A 104 -15.42 -6.78 4.46
C ASN A 104 -16.54 -7.29 3.54
N ARG A 105 -17.78 -6.95 3.85
CA ARG A 105 -18.97 -7.29 3.06
C ARG A 105 -19.95 -6.13 3.07
N SER A 106 -20.59 -5.85 1.93
CA SER A 106 -21.60 -4.81 1.82
C SER A 106 -22.79 -5.01 2.77
N ALA A 107 -23.17 -6.25 3.07
CA ALA A 107 -24.24 -6.56 4.02
C ALA A 107 -23.97 -6.02 5.45
N HIS A 108 -22.70 -5.83 5.83
CA HIS A 108 -22.33 -5.28 7.15
C HIS A 108 -22.73 -3.81 7.31
N VAL A 109 -22.94 -3.07 6.21
CA VAL A 109 -23.42 -1.68 6.23
C VAL A 109 -24.72 -1.54 7.01
N GLY A 110 -25.53 -2.60 7.10
CA GLY A 110 -26.74 -2.62 7.90
C GLY A 110 -26.52 -2.27 9.38
N VAL A 111 -25.37 -2.64 9.94
CA VAL A 111 -25.00 -2.36 11.34
C VAL A 111 -24.82 -0.85 11.56
N LEU A 112 -24.22 -0.14 10.60
CA LEU A 112 -24.01 1.32 10.68
C LEU A 112 -25.32 2.12 10.76
N ARG A 113 -26.43 1.57 10.28
CA ARG A 113 -27.72 2.26 10.25
C ARG A 113 -28.31 2.49 11.64
N GLY A 114 -27.85 1.75 12.64
CA GLY A 114 -28.23 1.92 14.03
C GLY A 114 -27.49 3.07 14.74
N ASP A 115 -26.40 3.58 14.15
CA ASP A 115 -25.64 4.70 14.69
C ASP A 115 -26.21 6.03 14.17
N GLY A 116 -26.83 6.81 15.06
CA GLY A 116 -27.39 8.12 14.72
C GLY A 116 -26.36 9.25 14.69
N VAL A 117 -25.16 9.03 15.24
CA VAL A 117 -24.12 10.07 15.40
C VAL A 117 -23.18 10.09 14.21
N ALA A 118 -22.66 8.94 13.80
CA ALA A 118 -21.67 8.83 12.75
C ALA A 118 -22.04 9.50 11.40
N PRO A 119 -23.29 9.41 10.89
CA PRO A 119 -23.70 10.13 9.69
C PRO A 119 -23.58 11.64 9.83
N SER A 120 -24.03 12.18 10.98
CA SER A 120 -24.05 13.63 11.23
C SER A 120 -22.65 14.22 11.24
N ILE A 121 -21.69 13.53 11.82
CA ILE A 121 -20.28 13.96 11.89
C ILE A 121 -19.66 14.16 10.50
N LEU A 122 -20.01 13.31 9.52
CA LEU A 122 -19.56 13.44 8.14
C LEU A 122 -20.46 14.33 7.26
N GLY A 123 -21.44 15.03 7.84
CA GLY A 123 -22.38 15.87 7.08
C GLY A 123 -23.34 15.08 6.21
N MET A 124 -23.56 13.80 6.50
CA MET A 124 -24.47 12.91 5.79
C MET A 124 -25.90 13.08 6.31
N LYS A 125 -26.88 12.82 5.43
CA LYS A 125 -28.29 12.73 5.87
C LYS A 125 -28.64 11.34 6.42
N LYS A 126 -28.02 10.28 5.91
CA LYS A 126 -28.30 8.89 6.27
C LYS A 126 -27.21 7.94 5.83
N ILE A 127 -27.13 6.79 6.50
CA ILE A 127 -26.45 5.62 5.97
C ILE A 127 -27.30 4.99 4.87
N ILE A 128 -26.75 4.79 3.68
CA ILE A 128 -27.47 4.13 2.58
C ILE A 128 -27.51 2.62 2.78
N GLY A 129 -28.46 1.94 2.14
CA GLY A 129 -28.53 0.48 2.18
C GLY A 129 -27.41 -0.18 1.38
N ASP A 130 -27.12 -1.45 1.69
CA ASP A 130 -26.09 -2.25 1.04
C ASP A 130 -26.30 -2.39 -0.48
N ASP A 131 -27.53 -2.58 -0.95
CA ASP A 131 -27.86 -2.62 -2.39
C ASP A 131 -27.57 -1.27 -3.08
N SER A 132 -27.85 -0.16 -2.42
CA SER A 132 -27.56 1.17 -2.96
C SER A 132 -26.07 1.42 -3.03
N LEU A 133 -25.32 1.04 -1.99
CA LEU A 133 -23.87 1.13 -1.98
C LEU A 133 -23.24 0.25 -3.07
N ARG A 134 -23.70 -1.00 -3.20
CA ARG A 134 -23.21 -1.94 -4.21
C ARG A 134 -23.46 -1.42 -5.63
N ARG A 135 -24.66 -0.86 -5.90
CA ARG A 135 -24.95 -0.23 -7.21
C ARG A 135 -24.06 0.97 -7.49
N ALA A 136 -23.82 1.80 -6.49
CA ALA A 136 -22.91 2.93 -6.62
C ALA A 136 -21.49 2.47 -6.96
N LEU A 137 -20.94 1.52 -6.21
CA LEU A 137 -19.61 0.95 -6.47
C LEU A 137 -19.52 0.28 -7.84
N SER A 138 -20.59 -0.40 -8.28
CA SER A 138 -20.65 -0.96 -9.64
C SER A 138 -20.70 0.14 -10.72
N GLY A 139 -21.22 1.32 -10.39
CA GLY A 139 -21.20 2.49 -11.29
C GLY A 139 -19.81 3.11 -11.48
N THR A 140 -18.92 2.97 -10.48
CA THR A 140 -17.53 3.41 -10.64
C THR A 140 -16.70 2.46 -11.49
N ALA A 141 -17.01 1.17 -11.47
CA ALA A 141 -16.31 0.13 -12.23
C ALA A 141 -17.34 -0.83 -12.87
N PRO A 142 -18.06 -0.39 -13.91
CA PRO A 142 -19.07 -1.22 -14.57
C PRO A 142 -18.40 -2.46 -15.19
N ALA A 143 -18.98 -3.63 -14.91
CA ALA A 143 -18.47 -4.89 -15.45
C ALA A 143 -18.70 -4.96 -16.98
N PRO A 144 -17.74 -5.45 -17.76
CA PRO A 144 -17.90 -5.62 -19.18
C PRO A 144 -19.00 -6.66 -19.47
N ASP A 145 -19.94 -6.32 -20.39
CA ASP A 145 -20.93 -7.27 -20.89
C ASP A 145 -20.62 -7.58 -22.38
N LYS A 146 -20.63 -8.86 -22.70
CA LYS A 146 -20.41 -9.33 -24.09
C LYS A 146 -21.47 -8.84 -25.07
N LYS A 147 -22.67 -8.49 -24.57
CA LYS A 147 -23.80 -7.98 -25.37
C LYS A 147 -23.66 -6.50 -25.70
N HIS A 148 -22.78 -5.78 -25.06
CA HIS A 148 -22.58 -4.35 -25.29
C HIS A 148 -22.02 -4.08 -26.69
N THR A 149 -22.51 -3.03 -27.31
CA THR A 149 -21.98 -2.47 -28.55
C THR A 149 -20.56 -1.93 -28.32
N ALA A 150 -19.84 -1.65 -29.40
CA ALA A 150 -18.52 -1.03 -29.30
C ALA A 150 -18.56 0.34 -28.58
N GLN A 151 -19.61 1.12 -28.82
CA GLN A 151 -19.80 2.42 -28.19
C GLN A 151 -20.07 2.31 -26.68
N GLU A 152 -20.91 1.35 -26.27
CA GLU A 152 -21.17 1.10 -24.84
C GLU A 152 -19.91 0.61 -24.11
N ARG A 153 -19.12 -0.26 -24.74
CA ARG A 153 -17.84 -0.69 -24.17
C ARG A 153 -16.86 0.48 -24.00
N ALA A 154 -16.73 1.34 -25.01
CA ALA A 154 -15.88 2.52 -24.92
C ALA A 154 -16.34 3.49 -23.81
N ALA A 155 -17.66 3.66 -23.64
CA ALA A 155 -18.21 4.46 -22.55
C ALA A 155 -17.91 3.87 -21.16
N GLN A 156 -17.96 2.54 -21.03
CA GLN A 156 -17.59 1.84 -19.80
C GLN A 156 -16.10 1.95 -19.48
N GLU A 157 -15.23 1.75 -20.46
CA GLU A 157 -13.79 1.93 -20.33
C GLU A 157 -13.46 3.36 -19.88
N ALA A 158 -14.06 4.36 -20.50
CA ALA A 158 -13.93 5.77 -20.10
C ALA A 158 -14.43 6.03 -18.67
N GLN A 159 -15.50 5.34 -18.23
CA GLN A 159 -15.98 5.46 -16.84
C GLN A 159 -14.99 4.84 -15.85
N VAL A 160 -14.43 3.66 -16.16
CA VAL A 160 -13.41 3.02 -15.33
C VAL A 160 -12.16 3.90 -15.25
N GLU A 161 -11.71 4.47 -16.35
CA GLU A 161 -10.57 5.39 -16.41
C GLU A 161 -10.80 6.63 -15.52
N ARG A 162 -11.96 7.29 -15.64
CA ARG A 162 -12.32 8.43 -14.79
C ARG A 162 -12.31 8.05 -13.31
N SER A 163 -12.87 6.89 -12.97
CA SER A 163 -12.93 6.42 -11.59
C SER A 163 -11.53 6.10 -11.04
N THR A 164 -10.69 5.50 -11.86
CA THR A 164 -9.28 5.20 -11.50
C THR A 164 -8.51 6.49 -11.26
N THR A 165 -8.59 7.44 -12.19
CA THR A 165 -7.94 8.76 -12.06
C THR A 165 -8.43 9.50 -10.81
N TRP A 166 -9.73 9.48 -10.55
CA TRP A 166 -10.31 10.08 -9.35
C TRP A 166 -9.74 9.47 -8.07
N MET A 167 -9.70 8.13 -7.96
CA MET A 167 -9.18 7.45 -6.78
C MET A 167 -7.68 7.68 -6.60
N GLN A 168 -6.90 7.58 -7.68
CA GLN A 168 -5.45 7.79 -7.64
C GLN A 168 -5.08 9.23 -7.29
N SER A 169 -5.80 10.23 -7.85
CA SER A 169 -5.56 11.64 -7.54
C SER A 169 -5.80 11.94 -6.07
N ASN A 170 -6.90 11.42 -5.49
CA ASN A 170 -7.19 11.63 -4.08
C ASN A 170 -6.22 10.89 -3.17
N LEU A 171 -5.81 9.68 -3.53
CA LEU A 171 -4.80 8.93 -2.79
C LEU A 171 -3.45 9.66 -2.81
N MET A 172 -3.02 10.14 -3.98
CA MET A 172 -1.80 10.94 -4.14
C MET A 172 -1.88 12.25 -3.33
N HIS A 173 -3.02 12.94 -3.37
CA HIS A 173 -3.23 14.15 -2.57
C HIS A 173 -3.08 13.85 -1.07
N SER A 174 -3.65 12.75 -0.59
CA SER A 174 -3.59 12.38 0.84
C SER A 174 -2.19 12.10 1.36
N VAL A 175 -1.23 11.79 0.49
CA VAL A 175 0.17 11.47 0.86
C VAL A 175 1.17 12.52 0.39
N ALA A 176 0.73 13.58 -0.28
CA ALA A 176 1.62 14.54 -0.95
C ALA A 176 2.67 15.16 -0.02
N GLU A 177 2.30 15.52 1.21
CA GLU A 177 3.24 16.08 2.20
C GLU A 177 4.29 15.05 2.64
N ALA A 178 3.91 13.78 2.74
CA ALA A 178 4.81 12.71 3.10
C ALA A 178 5.92 12.48 2.04
N LEU A 179 5.64 12.78 0.77
CA LEU A 179 6.59 12.62 -0.32
C LEU A 179 7.70 13.68 -0.34
N LYS A 180 7.54 14.77 0.39
CA LYS A 180 8.56 15.83 0.51
C LYS A 180 9.73 15.47 1.43
N THR A 181 9.58 14.44 2.22
CA THR A 181 10.64 13.90 3.11
C THR A 181 11.26 12.66 2.47
N PRO A 182 12.50 12.28 2.85
CA PRO A 182 13.10 11.04 2.36
C PRO A 182 12.25 9.81 2.66
N TRP A 183 11.86 9.05 1.64
CA TRP A 183 11.01 7.87 1.78
C TRP A 183 11.47 6.69 0.94
N VAL A 184 10.95 5.52 1.28
CA VAL A 184 11.26 4.24 0.63
C VAL A 184 9.97 3.68 0.06
N LEU A 185 10.00 3.31 -1.22
CA LEU A 185 8.91 2.64 -1.91
C LEU A 185 9.04 1.13 -1.75
N ASP A 186 8.03 0.50 -1.15
CA ASP A 186 7.89 -0.96 -1.13
C ASP A 186 6.87 -1.40 -2.17
N CYS A 187 7.29 -2.33 -3.05
CA CYS A 187 6.43 -2.97 -4.03
C CYS A 187 6.13 -4.39 -3.59
N ASP A 188 4.86 -4.77 -3.63
CA ASP A 188 4.42 -6.13 -3.32
C ASP A 188 3.24 -6.55 -4.20
N THR A 189 3.04 -7.86 -4.34
CA THR A 189 1.91 -8.43 -5.06
C THR A 189 1.18 -9.44 -4.19
N THR A 190 -0.04 -9.10 -3.80
CA THR A 190 -0.90 -9.96 -3.00
C THR A 190 -1.87 -10.74 -3.89
N ILE A 191 -1.94 -12.06 -3.71
CA ILE A 191 -2.91 -12.90 -4.40
C ILE A 191 -4.14 -13.08 -3.52
N LYS A 192 -5.30 -12.62 -4.01
CA LYS A 192 -6.59 -12.75 -3.33
C LYS A 192 -7.42 -13.88 -3.95
N PRO A 193 -7.50 -15.06 -3.32
CA PRO A 193 -8.39 -16.14 -3.79
C PRO A 193 -9.85 -15.72 -3.69
N LEU A 194 -10.64 -16.06 -4.70
CA LEU A 194 -12.05 -15.72 -4.77
C LEU A 194 -12.93 -16.96 -4.72
N TYR A 195 -14.07 -16.86 -4.04
CA TYR A 195 -15.01 -17.97 -3.84
C TYR A 195 -16.34 -17.77 -4.59
N GLY A 196 -16.48 -16.63 -5.27
CA GLY A 196 -17.62 -16.29 -6.09
C GLY A 196 -17.22 -15.99 -7.54
N HIS A 197 -18.18 -15.51 -8.31
CA HIS A 197 -18.02 -15.15 -9.74
C HIS A 197 -17.76 -13.64 -9.87
N GLN A 198 -16.63 -13.17 -9.35
CA GLN A 198 -16.23 -11.77 -9.50
C GLN A 198 -15.66 -11.53 -10.91
N ALA A 199 -15.98 -10.36 -11.47
CA ALA A 199 -15.45 -9.93 -12.77
C ALA A 199 -13.91 -9.88 -12.73
N GLY A 200 -13.25 -10.32 -13.81
CA GLY A 200 -11.80 -10.33 -13.91
C GLY A 200 -11.09 -11.42 -13.09
N ALA A 201 -11.83 -12.26 -12.37
CA ALA A 201 -11.24 -13.39 -11.65
C ALA A 201 -10.78 -14.49 -12.61
N GLU A 202 -9.49 -14.84 -12.55
CA GLU A 202 -8.92 -15.89 -13.39
C GLU A 202 -8.07 -16.86 -12.57
N VAL A 203 -7.98 -18.11 -13.04
CA VAL A 203 -7.05 -19.09 -12.49
C VAL A 203 -5.63 -18.73 -12.91
N GLY A 204 -4.77 -18.47 -11.93
CA GLY A 204 -3.37 -18.10 -12.10
C GLY A 204 -2.50 -18.64 -10.98
N TYR A 205 -1.36 -18.00 -10.73
CA TYR A 205 -0.49 -18.36 -9.61
C TYR A 205 -1.19 -18.13 -8.28
N ASN A 206 -1.40 -19.21 -7.53
CA ASN A 206 -1.99 -19.14 -6.20
C ASN A 206 -1.40 -20.28 -5.33
N PRO A 207 -0.35 -19.99 -4.56
CA PRO A 207 0.36 -21.02 -3.80
C PRO A 207 -0.48 -21.62 -2.67
N HIS A 208 -1.46 -20.87 -2.14
CA HIS A 208 -2.31 -21.34 -1.04
C HIS A 208 -3.54 -22.13 -1.50
N LYS A 209 -4.06 -21.82 -2.69
CA LYS A 209 -5.27 -22.45 -3.26
C LYS A 209 -5.10 -22.66 -4.76
N PRO A 210 -4.23 -23.60 -5.19
CA PRO A 210 -4.01 -23.89 -6.61
C PRO A 210 -5.30 -24.21 -7.34
N GLY A 211 -5.44 -23.74 -8.58
CA GLY A 211 -6.61 -23.96 -9.42
C GLY A 211 -7.84 -23.09 -9.09
N ARG A 212 -7.79 -22.25 -8.04
CA ARG A 212 -8.89 -21.34 -7.72
C ARG A 212 -8.72 -19.99 -8.41
N PRO A 213 -9.80 -19.42 -8.99
CA PRO A 213 -9.77 -18.05 -9.51
C PRO A 213 -9.33 -17.06 -8.44
N SER A 214 -8.56 -16.06 -8.84
CA SER A 214 -8.01 -15.06 -7.95
C SER A 214 -7.88 -13.71 -8.66
N HIS A 215 -7.70 -12.66 -7.86
CA HIS A 215 -7.12 -11.40 -8.32
C HIS A 215 -5.68 -11.27 -7.82
N ALA A 216 -4.84 -10.56 -8.58
CA ALA A 216 -3.55 -10.06 -8.17
C ALA A 216 -3.68 -8.58 -7.83
N ILE A 217 -3.22 -8.17 -6.66
CA ILE A 217 -3.24 -6.78 -6.22
C ILE A 217 -1.77 -6.35 -6.13
N HIS A 218 -1.35 -5.48 -7.05
CA HIS A 218 -0.04 -4.85 -7.00
C HIS A 218 -0.14 -3.59 -6.14
N THR A 219 0.67 -3.51 -5.11
CA THR A 219 0.63 -2.43 -4.13
C THR A 219 1.96 -1.70 -4.05
N TYR A 220 1.87 -0.37 -3.85
CA TYR A 220 2.99 0.55 -3.74
C TYR A 220 2.86 1.30 -2.40
N TRP A 221 3.83 1.09 -1.50
CA TRP A 221 3.77 1.59 -0.13
C TRP A 221 4.89 2.58 0.16
N ILE A 222 4.57 3.65 0.88
CA ILE A 222 5.55 4.50 1.54
C ILE A 222 5.93 3.80 2.85
N SER A 223 6.97 2.99 2.80
CA SER A 223 7.30 1.99 3.81
C SER A 223 7.55 2.57 5.20
N ASN A 224 8.32 3.66 5.27
CA ASN A 224 8.69 4.30 6.54
C ASN A 224 7.51 5.01 7.22
N LEU A 225 6.45 5.34 6.48
CA LEU A 225 5.25 6.01 6.99
C LEU A 225 4.03 5.09 7.02
N ARG A 226 4.13 3.88 6.44
CA ARG A 226 3.03 2.91 6.33
C ARG A 226 1.80 3.46 5.59
N LEU A 227 2.03 4.30 4.59
CA LEU A 227 0.98 4.85 3.74
C LEU A 227 0.94 4.13 2.39
N VAL A 228 -0.25 3.96 1.84
CA VAL A 228 -0.43 3.44 0.47
C VAL A 228 -0.24 4.60 -0.50
N LEU A 229 0.62 4.41 -1.51
CA LEU A 229 0.82 5.37 -2.58
C LEU A 229 -0.06 5.05 -3.78
N ASP A 230 -0.17 3.77 -4.14
CA ASP A 230 -1.04 3.29 -5.22
C ASP A 230 -1.37 1.80 -5.04
N ALA A 231 -2.46 1.36 -5.65
CA ALA A 231 -2.84 -0.04 -5.68
C ALA A 231 -3.52 -0.37 -7.03
N GLN A 232 -3.07 -1.41 -7.70
CA GLN A 232 -3.58 -1.85 -9.00
C GLN A 232 -4.17 -3.25 -8.89
N LEU A 233 -5.43 -3.40 -9.32
CA LEU A 233 -6.13 -4.69 -9.33
C LEU A 233 -5.99 -5.33 -10.70
N GLU A 234 -5.44 -6.54 -10.72
CA GLU A 234 -5.24 -7.33 -11.93
C GLU A 234 -5.88 -8.71 -11.82
N THR A 235 -6.02 -9.40 -12.95
CA THR A 235 -6.48 -10.79 -12.95
C THR A 235 -5.45 -11.70 -12.29
N GLY A 236 -5.87 -12.86 -11.78
CA GLY A 236 -4.96 -13.82 -11.14
C GLY A 236 -3.83 -14.34 -12.04
N LYS A 237 -3.95 -14.21 -13.37
CA LYS A 237 -2.89 -14.52 -14.33
C LYS A 237 -1.79 -13.45 -14.35
N ARG A 238 -2.12 -12.22 -13.98
CA ARG A 238 -1.20 -11.07 -14.01
C ARG A 238 -0.51 -10.82 -12.67
N HIS A 239 -0.10 -11.89 -12.01
CA HIS A 239 0.58 -11.84 -10.71
C HIS A 239 2.08 -11.48 -10.80
N SER A 240 2.69 -11.58 -11.97
CA SER A 240 4.10 -11.26 -12.16
C SER A 240 4.35 -9.76 -12.07
N PRO A 241 5.46 -9.32 -11.45
CA PRO A 241 5.85 -7.91 -11.41
C PRO A 241 5.93 -7.25 -12.79
N SER A 242 6.19 -8.00 -13.86
CA SER A 242 6.17 -7.47 -15.23
C SER A 242 4.84 -6.81 -15.61
N TYR A 243 3.73 -7.18 -14.98
CA TYR A 243 2.44 -6.53 -15.17
C TYR A 243 2.27 -5.26 -14.33
N SER A 244 2.94 -5.17 -13.17
CA SER A 244 2.93 -3.95 -12.35
C SER A 244 3.97 -2.93 -12.81
N ARG A 245 5.01 -3.36 -13.53
CA ARG A 245 6.11 -2.48 -13.97
C ARG A 245 5.68 -1.25 -14.74
N PRO A 246 4.76 -1.30 -15.73
CA PRO A 246 4.30 -0.09 -16.41
C PRO A 246 3.73 0.94 -15.44
N GLY A 247 2.93 0.51 -14.47
CA GLY A 247 2.39 1.37 -13.44
C GLY A 247 3.46 1.92 -12.49
N LEU A 248 4.44 1.11 -12.09
CA LEU A 248 5.59 1.55 -11.28
C LEU A 248 6.42 2.63 -11.99
N VAL A 249 6.70 2.43 -13.27
CA VAL A 249 7.44 3.42 -14.08
C VAL A 249 6.65 4.72 -14.16
N ALA A 250 5.38 4.65 -14.56
CA ALA A 250 4.52 5.82 -14.66
C ALA A 250 4.36 6.56 -13.32
N LEU A 251 4.26 5.83 -12.21
CA LEU A 251 4.19 6.40 -10.86
C LEU A 251 5.45 7.21 -10.53
N ILE A 252 6.64 6.65 -10.78
CA ILE A 252 7.91 7.33 -10.49
C ILE A 252 8.12 8.53 -11.42
N GLU A 253 7.79 8.40 -12.71
CA GLU A 253 7.89 9.49 -13.70
C GLU A 253 6.92 10.63 -13.40
N GLY A 254 5.73 10.31 -12.89
CA GLY A 254 4.72 11.29 -12.50
C GLY A 254 5.07 12.10 -11.25
N LEU A 255 6.05 11.65 -10.44
CA LEU A 255 6.53 12.39 -9.28
C LEU A 255 7.57 13.44 -9.68
N ALA A 256 7.48 14.62 -9.07
CA ALA A 256 8.54 15.61 -9.16
C ALA A 256 9.88 15.00 -8.67
N PRO A 257 11.02 15.32 -9.26
CA PRO A 257 12.30 14.69 -8.94
C PRO A 257 12.64 14.67 -7.44
N GLU A 258 12.32 15.75 -6.72
CA GLU A 258 12.51 15.91 -5.28
C GLU A 258 11.57 15.05 -4.43
N CYS A 259 10.43 14.65 -5.00
CA CYS A 259 9.42 13.78 -4.36
C CYS A 259 9.62 12.29 -4.68
N ARG A 260 10.61 11.93 -5.49
CA ARG A 260 10.88 10.52 -5.84
C ARG A 260 11.45 9.74 -4.67
N PRO A 261 11.17 8.43 -4.57
CA PRO A 261 11.70 7.61 -3.49
C PRO A 261 13.22 7.55 -3.53
N GLN A 262 13.85 7.56 -2.35
CA GLN A 262 15.30 7.32 -2.26
C GLN A 262 15.66 5.89 -2.65
N LEU A 263 14.75 4.93 -2.42
CA LEU A 263 14.97 3.52 -2.66
C LEU A 263 13.64 2.83 -3.00
N VAL A 264 13.64 2.03 -4.06
CA VAL A 264 12.56 1.09 -4.37
C VAL A 264 12.95 -0.29 -3.83
N ARG A 265 12.07 -0.93 -3.06
CA ARG A 265 12.27 -2.29 -2.57
C ARG A 265 11.21 -3.23 -3.11
N GLY A 266 11.58 -4.49 -3.26
CA GLY A 266 10.67 -5.56 -3.66
C GLY A 266 11.17 -6.93 -3.20
N ASP A 267 10.27 -7.89 -3.24
CA ASP A 267 10.60 -9.27 -2.90
C ASP A 267 11.38 -10.00 -4.03
N ILE A 268 11.43 -11.32 -3.95
CA ILE A 268 12.12 -12.18 -4.94
C ILE A 268 11.53 -12.03 -6.35
N ALA A 269 10.25 -11.73 -6.47
CA ALA A 269 9.58 -11.60 -7.76
C ALA A 269 10.10 -10.40 -8.56
N PHE A 270 10.45 -9.30 -7.87
CA PHE A 270 10.99 -8.08 -8.47
C PHE A 270 12.47 -8.18 -8.86
N GLY A 271 13.20 -9.19 -8.39
CA GLY A 271 14.63 -9.40 -8.72
C GLY A 271 14.87 -9.91 -10.13
N SER A 272 14.13 -9.47 -11.13
CA SER A 272 14.26 -9.85 -12.53
C SER A 272 14.98 -8.78 -13.36
N GLU A 273 15.52 -9.18 -14.51
CA GLU A 273 16.20 -8.26 -15.42
C GLU A 273 15.29 -7.09 -15.85
N GLY A 274 14.03 -7.38 -16.13
CA GLY A 274 13.10 -6.36 -16.64
C GLY A 274 12.84 -5.24 -15.63
N GLU A 275 12.59 -5.58 -14.35
CA GLU A 275 12.34 -4.59 -13.28
C GLU A 275 13.62 -3.79 -12.99
N MET A 276 14.77 -4.47 -12.90
CA MET A 276 16.05 -3.80 -12.65
C MET A 276 16.41 -2.84 -13.76
N ALA A 277 16.30 -3.26 -15.03
CA ALA A 277 16.62 -2.44 -16.19
C ALA A 277 15.70 -1.21 -16.30
N ALA A 278 14.40 -1.37 -16.02
CA ALA A 278 13.46 -0.26 -16.03
C ALA A 278 13.83 0.81 -14.99
N LEU A 279 14.12 0.43 -13.74
CA LEU A 279 14.56 1.36 -12.71
C LEU A 279 15.93 1.97 -13.00
N GLU A 280 16.80 1.23 -13.65
CA GLU A 280 18.12 1.73 -14.08
C GLU A 280 18.00 2.81 -15.16
N THR A 281 17.02 2.68 -16.05
CA THR A 281 16.71 3.70 -17.08
C THR A 281 16.21 5.00 -16.41
N LEU A 282 15.45 4.89 -15.32
CA LEU A 282 14.96 6.03 -14.53
C LEU A 282 16.03 6.59 -13.56
N GLU A 283 17.23 6.04 -13.55
CA GLU A 283 18.26 6.35 -12.54
C GLU A 283 17.80 6.14 -11.09
N GLN A 284 16.76 5.32 -10.89
CA GLN A 284 16.16 5.05 -9.60
C GLN A 284 16.96 3.99 -8.81
N ALA A 285 17.30 4.29 -7.56
CA ALA A 285 17.91 3.30 -6.67
C ALA A 285 16.90 2.22 -6.28
N TYR A 286 17.37 0.96 -6.22
CA TYR A 286 16.52 -0.17 -5.86
C TYR A 286 17.25 -1.20 -5.00
N LEU A 287 16.46 -2.03 -4.27
CA LEU A 287 16.92 -3.18 -3.51
C LEU A 287 15.90 -4.32 -3.65
N PHE A 288 16.26 -5.37 -4.38
CA PHE A 288 15.42 -6.54 -4.59
C PHE A 288 16.06 -7.79 -4.02
N LYS A 289 15.26 -8.70 -3.47
CA LYS A 289 15.74 -10.03 -3.11
C LYS A 289 15.96 -10.85 -4.37
N LEU A 290 17.03 -11.64 -4.40
CA LEU A 290 17.30 -12.56 -5.49
C LEU A 290 16.79 -13.97 -5.18
N ARG A 291 16.24 -14.61 -6.22
CA ARG A 291 15.89 -16.03 -6.16
C ARG A 291 17.17 -16.86 -6.01
N ARG A 292 17.15 -17.88 -5.15
CA ARG A 292 18.25 -18.82 -4.95
C ARG A 292 18.43 -19.73 -6.19
N SER A 293 18.82 -19.14 -7.31
CA SER A 293 19.24 -19.86 -8.52
C SER A 293 20.62 -20.50 -8.32
N PRO A 294 21.04 -21.47 -9.14
CA PRO A 294 22.38 -22.05 -9.05
C PRO A 294 23.50 -21.00 -9.04
N GLY A 295 23.40 -19.94 -9.85
CA GLY A 295 24.37 -18.85 -9.87
C GLY A 295 24.42 -18.06 -8.56
N VAL A 296 23.26 -17.76 -7.96
CA VAL A 296 23.17 -17.10 -6.64
C VAL A 296 23.71 -18.00 -5.55
N MET A 297 23.40 -19.31 -5.57
CA MET A 297 23.94 -20.27 -4.60
C MET A 297 25.45 -20.42 -4.71
N LYS A 298 26.01 -20.42 -5.92
CA LYS A 298 27.47 -20.43 -6.13
C LYS A 298 28.13 -19.20 -5.50
N LEU A 299 27.53 -18.01 -5.67
CA LEU A 299 27.99 -16.78 -5.02
C LEU A 299 27.93 -16.91 -3.48
N ILE A 300 26.79 -17.34 -2.93
CA ILE A 300 26.62 -17.50 -1.48
C ILE A 300 27.70 -18.43 -0.93
N ASN A 301 27.88 -19.61 -1.51
CA ASN A 301 28.86 -20.58 -1.06
C ASN A 301 30.30 -20.04 -1.15
N HIS A 302 30.63 -19.30 -2.21
CA HIS A 302 31.91 -18.63 -2.31
C HIS A 302 32.13 -17.62 -1.21
N GLN A 303 31.13 -16.74 -0.97
CA GLN A 303 31.22 -15.70 0.06
C GLN A 303 31.32 -16.26 1.48
N PHE A 304 30.68 -17.41 1.76
CA PHE A 304 30.74 -18.03 3.09
C PHE A 304 32.13 -18.50 3.50
N ASN A 305 32.98 -18.78 2.52
CA ASN A 305 34.37 -19.21 2.76
C ASN A 305 35.35 -18.04 2.97
N LEU A 306 34.87 -16.81 2.94
CA LEU A 306 35.67 -15.60 3.10
C LEU A 306 35.45 -14.98 4.49
N ASP A 307 36.53 -14.47 5.10
CA ASP A 307 36.52 -14.02 6.49
C ASP A 307 36.03 -12.60 6.72
N GLU A 308 35.97 -11.77 5.67
CA GLU A 308 35.63 -10.34 5.75
C GLU A 308 34.13 -10.08 5.75
N TRP A 309 33.47 -10.30 6.86
CA TRP A 309 32.06 -9.97 7.05
C TRP A 309 31.91 -8.76 7.96
N ARG A 310 31.17 -7.73 7.50
CA ARG A 310 30.88 -6.54 8.29
C ARG A 310 29.63 -6.79 9.14
N ASP A 311 29.68 -6.46 10.43
CA ASP A 311 28.48 -6.44 11.27
C ASP A 311 27.51 -5.37 10.78
N VAL A 312 26.27 -5.77 10.49
CA VAL A 312 25.17 -4.88 10.06
C VAL A 312 24.09 -4.75 11.14
N GLY A 313 24.38 -5.22 12.33
CA GLY A 313 23.51 -5.12 13.50
C GLY A 313 22.56 -6.30 13.67
N GLN A 314 22.01 -6.43 14.88
CA GLN A 314 21.04 -7.47 15.26
C GLN A 314 21.52 -8.93 15.03
N GLY A 315 22.83 -9.17 15.07
CA GLY A 315 23.43 -10.49 14.82
C GLY A 315 23.48 -10.86 13.33
N TRP A 316 23.29 -9.91 12.43
CA TRP A 316 23.52 -10.09 11.01
C TRP A 316 24.88 -9.58 10.61
N ALA A 317 25.53 -10.29 9.68
CA ALA A 317 26.75 -9.85 9.02
C ALA A 317 26.49 -9.72 7.51
N GLY A 318 27.04 -8.71 6.88
CA GLY A 318 26.86 -8.39 5.47
C GLY A 318 28.17 -8.33 4.70
N ARG A 319 28.11 -8.69 3.42
CA ARG A 319 29.22 -8.55 2.47
C ARG A 319 28.69 -8.11 1.12
N GLU A 320 29.46 -7.27 0.43
CA GLU A 320 29.16 -6.81 -0.92
C GLU A 320 29.95 -7.63 -1.95
N ASP A 321 29.35 -7.82 -3.12
CA ASP A 321 29.98 -8.43 -4.28
C ASP A 321 29.30 -7.95 -5.58
N THR A 322 29.81 -8.42 -6.72
CA THR A 322 29.23 -8.18 -8.03
C THR A 322 28.82 -9.50 -8.66
N LEU A 323 27.60 -9.57 -9.16
CA LEU A 323 27.03 -10.76 -9.78
C LEU A 323 26.51 -10.44 -11.17
N ARG A 324 26.78 -11.34 -12.11
CA ARG A 324 26.12 -11.40 -13.42
C ARG A 324 25.50 -12.77 -13.61
N LEU A 325 24.20 -12.85 -13.67
CA LEU A 325 23.49 -14.08 -13.99
C LEU A 325 23.27 -14.20 -15.50
N MET A 326 23.04 -15.42 -15.96
CA MET A 326 22.60 -15.66 -17.34
C MET A 326 21.27 -14.93 -17.60
N GLY A 327 21.17 -14.21 -18.70
CA GLY A 327 20.01 -13.37 -19.03
C GLY A 327 20.11 -11.94 -18.49
N TRP A 328 21.14 -11.60 -17.71
CA TRP A 328 21.40 -10.22 -17.31
C TRP A 328 22.27 -9.48 -18.32
N SER A 329 21.85 -8.29 -18.70
CA SER A 329 22.60 -7.44 -19.66
C SER A 329 23.96 -7.03 -19.12
N LYS A 330 24.08 -6.85 -17.79
CA LYS A 330 25.30 -6.41 -17.09
C LYS A 330 25.45 -7.05 -15.73
N ALA A 331 26.66 -6.95 -15.17
CA ALA A 331 26.92 -7.27 -13.79
C ALA A 331 26.34 -6.20 -12.86
N ARG A 332 25.80 -6.62 -11.71
CA ARG A 332 25.18 -5.74 -10.71
C ARG A 332 25.75 -5.98 -9.34
N ARG A 333 25.79 -4.92 -8.55
CA ARG A 333 26.17 -4.96 -7.14
C ARG A 333 25.15 -5.80 -6.37
N VAL A 334 25.65 -6.73 -5.56
CA VAL A 334 24.83 -7.57 -4.69
C VAL A 334 25.31 -7.49 -3.26
N ILE A 335 24.40 -7.70 -2.32
CA ILE A 335 24.68 -7.75 -0.88
C ILE A 335 24.27 -9.13 -0.40
N VAL A 336 25.22 -9.86 0.15
CA VAL A 336 24.97 -11.13 0.85
C VAL A 336 24.90 -10.85 2.34
N ILE A 337 23.83 -11.29 3.00
CA ILE A 337 23.70 -11.19 4.45
C ILE A 337 23.57 -12.59 5.06
N ARG A 338 24.20 -12.80 6.23
CA ARG A 338 24.11 -14.03 7.01
C ARG A 338 23.82 -13.74 8.46
N ARG A 339 23.20 -14.68 9.15
CA ARG A 339 22.99 -14.63 10.59
C ARG A 339 23.40 -15.95 11.20
N ALA A 340 24.15 -15.91 12.30
CA ALA A 340 24.43 -17.10 13.09
C ALA A 340 23.12 -17.60 13.71
N ARG A 341 22.80 -18.87 13.52
CA ARG A 341 21.66 -19.52 14.19
C ARG A 341 22.16 -20.07 15.52
N LYS A 342 21.58 -19.66 16.64
CA LYS A 342 21.75 -20.36 17.92
C LYS A 342 21.01 -21.69 17.79
N ILE A 343 21.74 -22.78 17.88
CA ILE A 343 21.17 -24.12 17.94
C ILE A 343 20.99 -24.42 19.43
N ASP A 344 19.76 -24.44 19.90
CA ASP A 344 19.45 -24.95 21.22
C ASP A 344 19.61 -26.46 21.17
N LEU A 345 20.75 -26.95 21.68
CA LEU A 345 21.09 -28.38 21.78
C LEU A 345 20.35 -29.10 22.92
N GLU A 346 19.43 -28.43 23.61
CA GLU A 346 18.62 -29.03 24.67
C GLU A 346 17.36 -29.67 24.09
N GLY A 347 17.49 -30.92 23.64
CA GLY A 347 16.37 -31.74 23.19
C GLY A 347 16.81 -32.93 22.36
N GLY A 348 17.29 -33.96 23.04
CA GLY A 348 17.95 -35.13 22.49
C GLY A 348 17.13 -36.00 21.52
N ASN A 349 16.88 -35.55 20.30
CA ASN A 349 16.40 -36.42 19.23
C ASN A 349 17.45 -36.52 18.12
N LYS A 350 18.15 -37.66 18.03
CA LYS A 350 19.27 -37.91 17.08
C LYS A 350 18.86 -37.69 15.60
N ALA A 351 17.58 -37.80 15.25
CA ALA A 351 17.05 -37.53 13.91
C ALA A 351 17.03 -36.03 13.64
N ALA A 352 16.67 -35.19 14.62
CA ALA A 352 16.72 -33.75 14.53
C ALA A 352 18.13 -33.21 14.35
N VAL A 353 19.12 -33.80 15.10
CA VAL A 353 20.53 -33.42 14.97
C VAL A 353 21.08 -33.72 13.56
N LYS A 354 20.68 -34.84 12.96
CA LYS A 354 21.12 -35.19 11.59
C LYS A 354 20.53 -34.24 10.54
N LYS A 355 19.23 -33.82 10.70
CA LYS A 355 18.59 -32.83 9.88
C LYS A 355 19.21 -31.44 10.04
N THR A 356 19.54 -31.06 11.27
CA THR A 356 20.19 -29.78 11.59
C THR A 356 21.62 -29.73 11.00
N ARG A 357 22.40 -30.84 11.01
CA ARG A 357 23.71 -30.90 10.34
C ARG A 357 23.62 -30.80 8.82
N GLN A 358 22.57 -31.34 8.19
CA GLN A 358 22.31 -31.13 6.75
C GLN A 358 21.86 -29.70 6.45
N GLU A 359 21.12 -29.05 7.37
CA GLU A 359 20.72 -27.66 7.29
C GLU A 359 21.89 -26.69 7.54
N GLU A 360 22.89 -27.07 8.36
CA GLU A 360 24.15 -26.35 8.56
C GLU A 360 25.03 -26.30 7.30
N GLN A 361 24.93 -27.31 6.44
CA GLN A 361 25.59 -27.32 5.13
C GLN A 361 24.83 -26.52 4.06
N CYS A 362 23.59 -26.10 4.33
CA CYS A 362 22.79 -25.28 3.45
C CYS A 362 22.47 -23.96 4.16
N PRO A 363 23.00 -22.81 3.72
CA PRO A 363 22.80 -21.53 4.42
C PRO A 363 21.39 -21.01 4.24
N GLU A 364 20.39 -21.63 4.91
CA GLU A 364 19.00 -21.17 4.90
C GLU A 364 18.83 -19.75 5.46
N THR A 365 19.78 -19.30 6.26
CA THR A 365 19.78 -17.96 6.87
C THR A 365 20.47 -16.89 6.03
N SER A 366 21.04 -17.24 4.87
CA SER A 366 21.64 -16.24 3.99
C SER A 366 20.62 -15.66 3.01
N ARG A 367 20.65 -14.36 2.84
CA ARG A 367 19.81 -13.62 1.89
C ARG A 367 20.71 -12.80 0.97
N VAL A 368 20.36 -12.76 -0.32
CA VAL A 368 21.06 -11.94 -1.30
C VAL A 368 20.09 -10.89 -1.81
N GLY A 369 20.48 -9.64 -1.67
CA GLY A 369 19.79 -8.50 -2.25
C GLY A 369 20.65 -7.85 -3.31
N ILE A 370 20.03 -7.30 -4.34
CA ILE A 370 20.67 -6.50 -5.37
C ILE A 370 20.28 -5.04 -5.18
N ALA A 371 21.27 -4.15 -5.20
CA ALA A 371 21.07 -2.73 -4.96
C ALA A 371 21.81 -1.87 -5.99
N ARG A 372 21.19 -0.75 -6.36
CA ARG A 372 21.81 0.35 -7.11
C ARG A 372 21.76 1.63 -6.28
N ARG A 373 22.87 2.36 -6.19
CA ARG A 373 22.95 3.72 -5.62
C ARG A 373 22.72 4.78 -6.70
N LYS A 374 22.17 5.93 -6.35
CA LYS A 374 22.23 7.14 -7.17
C LYS A 374 23.70 7.62 -7.28
N ARG A 375 24.08 8.15 -8.45
CA ARG A 375 25.39 8.82 -8.64
C ARG A 375 25.43 10.07 -7.74
N GLY A 376 26.39 10.13 -6.82
CA GLY A 376 26.64 11.32 -5.99
C GLY A 376 26.41 11.15 -4.49
N ASP A 377 25.81 10.08 -4.03
CA ASP A 377 25.63 9.84 -2.59
C ASP A 377 26.95 9.35 -1.97
N GLN A 378 27.60 10.24 -1.21
CA GLN A 378 28.62 9.85 -0.24
C GLN A 378 27.93 8.98 0.83
N GLU A 379 28.63 7.97 1.32
CA GLU A 379 28.22 6.94 2.29
C GLU A 379 26.97 7.30 3.12
N LEU A 380 25.82 6.85 2.66
CA LEU A 380 24.63 6.77 3.51
C LEU A 380 24.93 5.73 4.58
N GLY A 381 25.37 6.19 5.72
CA GLY A 381 25.39 5.38 6.92
C GLY A 381 23.99 4.80 7.11
N VAL A 382 23.87 3.47 7.12
CA VAL A 382 22.64 2.75 7.39
C VAL A 382 22.18 3.14 8.81
N ARG A 383 21.51 4.27 8.94
CA ARG A 383 20.91 4.66 10.21
C ARG A 383 19.70 3.77 10.49
N ARG A 384 19.64 3.30 11.72
CA ARG A 384 18.87 2.23 12.37
C ARG A 384 17.38 2.01 12.03
N ALA A 385 16.72 2.82 11.22
CA ALA A 385 15.26 2.78 11.08
C ALA A 385 14.71 1.83 9.98
N GLY A 386 15.51 1.42 8.99
CA GLY A 386 15.02 0.76 7.78
C GLY A 386 15.13 -0.77 7.72
N VAL A 387 15.86 -1.39 8.61
CA VAL A 387 16.22 -2.83 8.49
C VAL A 387 15.17 -3.78 9.09
N ARG A 388 14.27 -3.29 9.94
CA ARG A 388 13.33 -4.17 10.67
C ARG A 388 12.33 -4.94 9.80
N HIS A 389 11.97 -4.46 8.62
CA HIS A 389 10.89 -5.06 7.82
C HIS A 389 11.34 -5.90 6.61
N ALA A 390 12.61 -5.92 6.26
CA ALA A 390 13.11 -6.82 5.20
C ALA A 390 13.23 -8.29 5.66
N VAL A 391 12.89 -8.60 6.90
CA VAL A 391 13.15 -9.89 7.56
C VAL A 391 11.88 -10.64 7.97
N GLN A 392 10.70 -10.00 7.94
CA GLN A 392 9.43 -10.65 8.28
C GLN A 392 8.41 -10.44 7.16
N ALA A 393 8.34 -11.37 6.27
CA ALA A 393 7.19 -11.83 5.51
C ALA A 393 7.52 -13.21 4.95
#